data_3422feda5b2958153f7bd7e0a6c59d37
#
_entry.id   3422feda5b2958153f7bd7e0a6c59d37
#
_cell.length_a   1.000
_cell.length_b   1.000
_cell.length_c   1.000
_cell.angle_alpha   90.00
_cell.angle_beta   90.00
_cell.angle_gamma   90.00
#
_symmetry.space_group_name_H-M   'P 1'
#
loop_
_entity.id
_entity.type
_entity.pdbx_description
1 polymer ?
#
loop_
_entity_poly.entity_id
_entity_poly.type
_entity_poly.pdbx_seq_one_letter_code
_entity_poly.pdbx_strand_id
1 'polypeptide(L)'
;MKINIETYNKEWTGQFEKIKTDLCSILVKLNPKIEHIGSTSVPNLAAKPIIDIQVGIENSYDLDKTIKPMINNHYIYYEIYNSVMPNRRLFVGLKDKKYIRNFQNIYSKGDLIPHEKINQLRLTHIHIWEHGTDDWNRHIAFRDYLREHPEIASQYESLKK
;
A
#
# COMPACT_ATOMS: atom_id res chain seq x y z
N MET A 1 2.91 8.49 -18.69
CA MET A 1 1.75 7.80 -18.06
C MET A 1 0.79 8.79 -17.48
N LYS A 2 -0.45 8.74 -17.89
CA LYS A 2 -1.48 9.59 -17.30
C LYS A 2 -1.87 9.09 -15.90
N ILE A 3 -1.76 9.99 -14.93
CA ILE A 3 -2.30 9.76 -13.60
C ILE A 3 -3.76 10.15 -13.62
N ASN A 4 -4.66 9.18 -13.50
CA ASN A 4 -6.10 9.43 -13.47
C ASN A 4 -6.53 9.61 -12.03
N ILE A 5 -6.85 10.85 -11.68
CA ILE A 5 -7.43 11.19 -10.37
C ILE A 5 -8.94 11.13 -10.51
N GLU A 6 -9.58 10.35 -9.65
CA GLU A 6 -11.03 10.17 -9.61
C GLU A 6 -11.62 10.88 -8.40
N THR A 7 -12.88 11.31 -8.52
CA THR A 7 -13.62 11.80 -7.35
C THR A 7 -13.70 10.72 -6.28
N TYR A 8 -13.86 11.14 -5.02
CA TYR A 8 -13.94 10.22 -3.90
C TYR A 8 -14.97 9.11 -4.13
N ASN A 9 -14.57 7.89 -3.86
CA ASN A 9 -15.42 6.71 -4.01
C ASN A 9 -15.57 6.02 -2.65
N LYS A 10 -16.80 5.91 -2.16
CA LYS A 10 -17.12 5.24 -0.88
C LYS A 10 -16.66 3.78 -0.85
N GLU A 11 -16.56 3.14 -2.01
CA GLU A 11 -16.15 1.74 -2.12
C GLU A 11 -14.69 1.53 -1.72
N TRP A 12 -13.87 2.57 -1.71
CA TRP A 12 -12.46 2.45 -1.29
C TRP A 12 -12.33 1.93 0.13
N THR A 13 -13.21 2.38 1.04
CA THR A 13 -13.23 1.88 2.42
C THR A 13 -13.55 0.38 2.47
N GLY A 14 -14.52 -0.06 1.69
CA GLY A 14 -14.88 -1.48 1.61
C GLY A 14 -13.78 -2.33 1.00
N GLN A 15 -13.11 -1.81 -0.03
CA GLN A 15 -11.95 -2.47 -0.63
C GLN A 15 -10.82 -2.62 0.39
N PHE A 16 -10.55 -1.56 1.15
CA PHE A 16 -9.55 -1.62 2.22
C PHE A 16 -9.90 -2.69 3.24
N GLU A 17 -11.14 -2.75 3.70
CA GLU A 17 -11.55 -3.73 4.72
C GLU A 17 -11.37 -5.17 4.25
N LYS A 18 -11.64 -5.45 2.98
CA LYS A 18 -11.40 -6.77 2.38
C LYS A 18 -9.92 -7.11 2.37
N ILE A 19 -9.08 -6.17 1.96
CA ILE A 19 -7.63 -6.37 1.91
C ILE A 19 -7.09 -6.56 3.33
N LYS A 20 -7.56 -5.76 4.28
CA LYS A 20 -7.16 -5.86 5.68
C LYS A 20 -7.46 -7.25 6.25
N THR A 21 -8.64 -7.78 6.00
CA THR A 21 -9.01 -9.12 6.43
C THR A 21 -8.06 -10.17 5.86
N ASP A 22 -7.74 -10.05 4.57
CA ASP A 22 -6.80 -10.93 3.89
C ASP A 22 -5.41 -10.86 4.52
N LEU A 23 -4.91 -9.65 4.74
CA LEU A 23 -3.58 -9.44 5.32
C LEU A 23 -3.49 -9.91 6.77
N CYS A 24 -4.55 -9.73 7.55
CA CYS A 24 -4.60 -10.26 8.92
C CYS A 24 -4.44 -11.78 8.95
N SER A 25 -5.04 -12.46 7.99
CA SER A 25 -4.92 -13.90 7.84
C SER A 25 -3.53 -14.31 7.38
N ILE A 26 -3.02 -13.64 6.33
CA ILE A 26 -1.71 -13.95 5.73
C ILE A 26 -0.57 -13.78 6.74
N LEU A 27 -0.62 -12.70 7.52
CA LEU A 27 0.46 -12.29 8.42
C LEU A 27 0.13 -12.55 9.89
N VAL A 28 -0.82 -13.44 10.18
CA VAL A 28 -1.35 -13.67 11.53
C VAL A 28 -0.25 -13.96 12.56
N LYS A 29 0.81 -14.66 12.17
CA LYS A 29 1.91 -15.03 13.08
C LYS A 29 2.76 -13.82 13.50
N LEU A 30 2.67 -12.72 12.77
CA LEU A 30 3.46 -11.51 13.03
C LEU A 30 2.64 -10.43 13.74
N ASN A 31 1.40 -10.76 14.13
CA ASN A 31 0.51 -9.86 14.87
C ASN A 31 0.40 -8.47 14.20
N PRO A 32 -0.04 -8.39 12.93
CA PRO A 32 0.00 -7.14 12.17
C PRO A 32 -1.00 -6.12 12.67
N LYS A 33 -0.59 -4.86 12.63
CA LYS A 33 -1.47 -3.70 12.77
C LYS A 33 -1.64 -3.10 11.38
N ILE A 34 -2.87 -2.95 10.90
CA ILE A 34 -3.13 -2.59 9.51
C ILE A 34 -3.95 -1.31 9.47
N GLU A 35 -3.47 -0.33 8.70
CA GLU A 35 -4.10 0.98 8.58
C GLU A 35 -4.24 1.40 7.12
N HIS A 36 -5.39 1.97 6.79
CA HIS A 36 -5.62 2.62 5.50
C HIS A 36 -4.96 3.99 5.53
N ILE A 37 -4.02 4.24 4.63
CA ILE A 37 -3.30 5.50 4.52
C ILE A 37 -3.45 6.07 3.10
N GLY A 38 -2.82 7.21 2.84
CA GLY A 38 -2.86 7.84 1.54
C GLY A 38 -4.18 8.52 1.25
N SER A 39 -4.31 9.03 0.03
CA SER A 39 -5.44 9.88 -0.35
C SER A 39 -6.79 9.17 -0.33
N THR A 40 -6.84 7.88 -0.68
CA THR A 40 -8.10 7.11 -0.66
C THR A 40 -8.64 6.89 0.75
N SER A 41 -7.81 7.11 1.78
CA SER A 41 -8.21 6.98 3.18
C SER A 41 -8.92 8.23 3.72
N VAL A 42 -8.95 9.32 2.96
CA VAL A 42 -9.51 10.60 3.39
C VAL A 42 -10.86 10.82 2.73
N PRO A 43 -11.95 10.90 3.51
CA PRO A 43 -13.28 11.11 2.94
C PRO A 43 -13.37 12.38 2.09
N ASN A 44 -14.06 12.29 0.97
CA ASN A 44 -14.33 13.39 0.04
C ASN A 44 -13.09 13.90 -0.71
N LEU A 45 -11.94 13.25 -0.60
CA LEU A 45 -10.73 13.62 -1.32
C LEU A 45 -10.63 12.83 -2.63
N ALA A 46 -10.46 13.53 -3.74
CA ALA A 46 -10.19 12.88 -5.03
C ALA A 46 -8.79 12.28 -5.03
N ALA A 47 -8.64 11.13 -5.65
CA ALA A 47 -7.37 10.39 -5.63
C ALA A 47 -7.28 9.42 -6.79
N LYS A 48 -6.08 8.90 -7.04
CA LYS A 48 -5.93 7.69 -7.84
C LYS A 48 -6.64 6.55 -7.12
N PRO A 49 -7.33 5.64 -7.83
CA PRO A 49 -8.07 4.55 -7.18
C PRO A 49 -7.14 3.42 -6.72
N ILE A 50 -6.15 3.77 -5.93
CA ILE A 50 -5.19 2.83 -5.36
C ILE A 50 -5.31 2.88 -3.84
N ILE A 51 -5.49 1.71 -3.24
CA ILE A 51 -5.62 1.59 -1.79
C ILE A 51 -4.22 1.50 -1.18
N ASP A 52 -3.76 2.57 -0.55
CA ASP A 52 -2.49 2.56 0.16
C ASP A 52 -2.70 2.05 1.57
N ILE A 53 -1.90 1.06 1.94
CA ILE A 53 -2.01 0.39 3.23
C ILE A 53 -0.64 0.34 3.89
N GLN A 54 -0.59 0.61 5.19
CA GLN A 54 0.59 0.26 5.96
C GLN A 54 0.28 -0.86 6.94
N VAL A 55 1.25 -1.76 7.07
CA VAL A 55 1.21 -2.86 8.01
C VAL A 55 2.36 -2.69 8.99
N GLY A 56 2.03 -2.62 10.28
CA GLY A 56 3.03 -2.57 11.33
C GLY A 56 3.20 -3.92 11.97
N ILE A 57 4.44 -4.40 12.02
CA ILE A 57 4.78 -5.62 12.75
C ILE A 57 5.57 -5.24 14.00
N GLU A 58 5.69 -6.17 14.95
CA GLU A 58 6.28 -5.85 16.26
C GLU A 58 7.78 -5.56 16.20
N ASN A 59 8.50 -6.19 15.26
CA ASN A 59 9.96 -6.15 15.26
C ASN A 59 10.50 -6.11 13.83
N SER A 60 11.37 -5.14 13.53
CA SER A 60 11.98 -4.99 12.22
C SER A 60 12.83 -6.20 11.81
N TYR A 61 13.32 -7.02 12.75
CA TYR A 61 14.03 -8.25 12.44
C TYR A 61 13.14 -9.29 11.75
N ASP A 62 11.82 -9.14 11.86
CA ASP A 62 10.86 -10.06 11.27
C ASP A 62 10.33 -9.60 9.91
N LEU A 63 10.83 -8.49 9.37
CA LEU A 63 10.36 -7.95 8.09
C LEU A 63 10.45 -8.98 6.96
N ASP A 64 11.55 -9.72 6.87
CA ASP A 64 11.72 -10.71 5.81
C ASP A 64 10.81 -11.92 5.96
N LYS A 65 10.25 -12.14 7.14
CA LYS A 65 9.26 -13.20 7.36
C LYS A 65 7.91 -12.91 6.70
N THR A 66 7.70 -11.67 6.26
CA THR A 66 6.49 -11.29 5.51
C THR A 66 6.54 -11.73 4.06
N ILE A 67 7.73 -11.91 3.50
CA ILE A 67 7.93 -12.07 2.05
C ILE A 67 7.23 -13.33 1.54
N LYS A 68 7.54 -14.49 2.10
CA LYS A 68 7.01 -15.77 1.61
C LYS A 68 5.49 -15.85 1.71
N PRO A 69 4.84 -15.53 2.84
CA PRO A 69 3.38 -15.57 2.91
C PRO A 69 2.71 -14.57 1.96
N MET A 70 3.31 -13.39 1.75
CA MET A 70 2.76 -12.40 0.82
C MET A 70 2.83 -12.91 -0.62
N ILE A 71 4.00 -13.42 -1.04
CA ILE A 71 4.17 -13.99 -2.39
C ILE A 71 3.23 -15.17 -2.62
N ASN A 72 3.10 -16.05 -1.63
CA ASN A 72 2.23 -17.22 -1.71
C ASN A 72 0.75 -16.82 -1.87
N ASN A 73 0.40 -15.60 -1.49
CA ASN A 73 -0.95 -15.07 -1.62
C ASN A 73 -1.06 -14.06 -2.78
N HIS A 74 -0.13 -14.14 -3.73
CA HIS A 74 -0.17 -13.44 -5.01
C HIS A 74 0.02 -11.93 -4.92
N TYR A 75 0.81 -11.47 -3.95
CA TYR A 75 1.32 -10.10 -3.92
C TYR A 75 2.69 -10.05 -4.58
N ILE A 76 2.97 -8.96 -5.29
CA ILE A 76 4.27 -8.74 -5.94
C ILE A 76 5.18 -8.01 -4.95
N TYR A 77 6.39 -8.54 -4.75
CA TYR A 77 7.37 -7.94 -3.85
C TYR A 77 8.38 -7.09 -4.63
N TYR A 78 8.52 -5.83 -4.24
CA TYR A 78 9.50 -4.92 -4.82
C TYR A 78 10.75 -4.83 -3.94
N GLU A 79 11.56 -5.88 -3.95
CA GLU A 79 12.81 -5.94 -3.20
C GLU A 79 13.78 -4.82 -3.60
N ILE A 80 13.74 -4.40 -4.87
CA ILE A 80 14.63 -3.37 -5.40
C ILE A 80 14.63 -2.08 -4.57
N TYR A 81 13.52 -1.77 -3.90
CA TYR A 81 13.40 -0.55 -3.10
C TYR A 81 13.94 -0.68 -1.68
N ASN A 82 14.40 -1.88 -1.28
CA ASN A 82 14.99 -2.07 0.05
C ASN A 82 16.29 -1.28 0.23
N SER A 83 17.04 -1.04 -0.85
CA SER A 83 18.27 -0.24 -0.79
C SER A 83 18.00 1.22 -0.41
N VAL A 84 16.84 1.75 -0.80
CA VAL A 84 16.42 3.12 -0.49
C VAL A 84 15.76 3.19 0.89
N MET A 85 14.94 2.19 1.23
CA MET A 85 14.25 2.11 2.51
C MET A 85 14.43 0.73 3.13
N PRO A 86 15.58 0.46 3.78
CA PRO A 86 15.88 -0.88 4.28
C PRO A 86 14.95 -1.36 5.39
N ASN A 87 14.24 -0.45 6.06
CA ASN A 87 13.31 -0.79 7.14
C ASN A 87 11.86 -0.97 6.65
N ARG A 88 11.67 -1.02 5.31
CA ARG A 88 10.36 -1.21 4.70
C ARG A 88 10.40 -2.40 3.74
N ARG A 89 9.27 -3.11 3.66
CA ARG A 89 9.04 -4.10 2.59
C ARG A 89 7.81 -3.63 1.81
N LEU A 90 7.97 -3.44 0.51
CA LEU A 90 6.92 -2.90 -0.37
C LEU A 90 6.32 -3.99 -1.24
N PHE A 91 5.02 -4.10 -1.22
CA PHE A 91 4.27 -5.07 -2.02
C PHE A 91 3.18 -4.37 -2.82
N VAL A 92 2.82 -4.97 -3.95
CA VAL A 92 1.71 -4.53 -4.79
C VAL A 92 0.71 -5.66 -4.93
N GLY A 93 -0.57 -5.33 -4.75
CA GLY A 93 -1.68 -6.23 -5.01
C GLY A 93 -2.41 -5.84 -6.28
N LEU A 94 -2.84 -6.82 -7.07
CA LEU A 94 -3.54 -6.60 -8.32
C LEU A 94 -5.06 -6.66 -8.12
N LYS A 95 -5.79 -6.00 -9.03
CA LYS A 95 -7.27 -5.97 -9.02
C LYS A 95 -7.87 -7.38 -9.10
N ASP A 96 -7.18 -8.27 -9.83
CA ASP A 96 -7.55 -9.68 -9.94
C ASP A 96 -6.28 -10.51 -9.85
N LYS A 97 -6.24 -11.42 -8.89
CA LYS A 97 -5.07 -12.25 -8.62
C LYS A 97 -4.69 -13.17 -9.78
N LYS A 98 -5.61 -13.44 -10.71
CA LYS A 98 -5.30 -14.26 -11.90
C LYS A 98 -4.20 -13.66 -12.77
N TYR A 99 -4.03 -12.34 -12.75
CA TYR A 99 -3.01 -11.64 -13.55
C TYR A 99 -1.59 -11.80 -13.02
N ILE A 100 -1.43 -12.35 -11.80
CA ILE A 100 -0.10 -12.52 -11.19
C ILE A 100 0.83 -13.36 -12.05
N ARG A 101 0.29 -14.31 -12.81
CA ARG A 101 1.08 -15.19 -13.70
C ARG A 101 1.85 -14.42 -14.78
N ASN A 102 1.45 -13.19 -15.07
CA ASN A 102 2.07 -12.35 -16.10
C ASN A 102 3.28 -11.57 -15.58
N PHE A 103 3.60 -11.69 -14.30
CA PHE A 103 4.64 -10.91 -13.64
C PHE A 103 5.55 -11.79 -12.82
N GLN A 104 6.73 -11.26 -12.48
CA GLN A 104 7.58 -11.91 -11.48
C GLN A 104 6.96 -11.72 -10.10
N ASN A 105 7.21 -12.69 -9.22
CA ASN A 105 6.79 -12.57 -7.82
C ASN A 105 7.65 -11.55 -7.07
N ILE A 106 8.93 -11.43 -7.48
CA ILE A 106 9.91 -10.55 -6.85
C ILE A 106 10.63 -9.78 -7.95
N TYR A 107 10.75 -8.47 -7.77
CA TYR A 107 11.59 -7.61 -8.60
C TYR A 107 12.77 -7.14 -7.77
N SER A 108 13.97 -7.58 -8.14
CA SER A 108 15.22 -7.29 -7.45
C SER A 108 16.10 -6.37 -8.27
N LYS A 109 17.25 -5.98 -7.72
CA LYS A 109 18.23 -5.13 -8.41
C LYS A 109 18.59 -5.74 -9.76
N GLY A 110 18.51 -4.92 -10.80
CA GLY A 110 18.78 -5.35 -12.17
C GLY A 110 17.55 -5.81 -12.95
N ASP A 111 16.44 -6.06 -12.28
CA ASP A 111 15.20 -6.42 -12.96
C ASP A 111 14.53 -5.19 -13.56
N LEU A 112 13.93 -5.39 -14.73
CA LEU A 112 13.12 -4.36 -15.37
C LEU A 112 11.66 -4.53 -14.94
N ILE A 113 11.14 -3.57 -14.18
CA ILE A 113 9.76 -3.61 -13.71
C ILE A 113 8.85 -3.09 -14.82
N PRO A 114 7.84 -3.89 -15.25
CA PRO A 114 6.87 -3.42 -16.26
C PRO A 114 5.84 -2.49 -15.61
N HIS A 115 6.26 -1.30 -15.20
CA HIS A 115 5.46 -0.35 -14.43
C HIS A 115 4.11 -0.04 -15.08
N GLU A 116 4.08 0.18 -16.38
CA GLU A 116 2.86 0.55 -17.07
C GLU A 116 1.80 -0.56 -16.99
N LYS A 117 2.20 -1.80 -17.23
CA LYS A 117 1.29 -2.96 -17.16
C LYS A 117 0.80 -3.19 -15.73
N ILE A 118 1.70 -3.10 -14.76
CA ILE A 118 1.34 -3.27 -13.34
C ILE A 118 0.40 -2.15 -12.92
N ASN A 119 0.67 -0.91 -13.31
CA ASN A 119 -0.15 0.23 -12.93
C ASN A 119 -1.60 0.13 -13.44
N GLN A 120 -1.82 -0.50 -14.60
CA GLN A 120 -3.15 -0.72 -15.13
C GLN A 120 -3.96 -1.74 -14.31
N LEU A 121 -3.26 -2.65 -13.63
CA LEU A 121 -3.88 -3.77 -12.91
C LEU A 121 -3.78 -3.63 -11.40
N ARG A 122 -3.10 -2.62 -10.91
CA ARG A 122 -2.80 -2.42 -9.51
C ARG A 122 -4.04 -1.98 -8.73
N LEU A 123 -4.31 -2.66 -7.62
CA LEU A 123 -5.36 -2.29 -6.69
C LEU A 123 -4.78 -1.61 -5.45
N THR A 124 -3.67 -2.13 -4.93
CA THR A 124 -3.17 -1.68 -3.63
C THR A 124 -1.65 -1.66 -3.58
N HIS A 125 -1.12 -0.70 -2.80
CA HIS A 125 0.25 -0.63 -2.35
C HIS A 125 0.29 -0.97 -0.87
N ILE A 126 1.18 -1.86 -0.47
CA ILE A 126 1.30 -2.27 0.93
C ILE A 126 2.71 -2.00 1.40
N HIS A 127 2.83 -1.14 2.41
CA HIS A 127 4.09 -0.81 3.07
C HIS A 127 4.15 -1.56 4.39
N ILE A 128 5.14 -2.43 4.55
CA ILE A 128 5.32 -3.17 5.80
C ILE A 128 6.57 -2.65 6.49
N TRP A 129 6.43 -2.21 7.72
CA TRP A 129 7.52 -1.76 8.58
C TRP A 129 7.19 -2.03 10.05
N GLU A 130 8.11 -1.69 10.93
CA GLU A 130 7.87 -1.87 12.36
C GLU A 130 6.82 -0.86 12.84
N HIS A 131 5.88 -1.35 13.64
CA HIS A 131 4.82 -0.53 14.24
C HIS A 131 5.43 0.50 15.17
N GLY A 132 4.91 1.72 15.11
CA GLY A 132 5.30 2.79 16.03
C GLY A 132 6.58 3.54 15.67
N THR A 133 7.20 3.23 14.55
CA THR A 133 8.35 3.99 14.05
C THR A 133 7.92 5.36 13.53
N ASP A 134 8.91 6.24 13.27
CA ASP A 134 8.62 7.56 12.73
C ASP A 134 7.87 7.51 11.41
N ASP A 135 8.23 6.57 10.53
CA ASP A 135 7.53 6.38 9.25
C ASP A 135 6.07 5.99 9.46
N TRP A 136 5.82 5.05 10.36
CA TRP A 136 4.46 4.64 10.72
C TRP A 136 3.65 5.83 11.23
N ASN A 137 4.20 6.52 12.22
CA ASN A 137 3.52 7.63 12.88
C ASN A 137 3.25 8.80 11.94
N ARG A 138 4.19 9.09 11.04
CA ARG A 138 4.05 10.19 10.08
C ARG A 138 2.87 9.97 9.14
N HIS A 139 2.69 8.75 8.65
CA HIS A 139 1.59 8.42 7.73
C HIS A 139 0.24 8.49 8.44
N ILE A 140 0.17 8.03 9.69
CA ILE A 140 -1.04 8.14 10.50
C ILE A 140 -1.38 9.61 10.76
N ALA A 141 -0.39 10.40 11.18
CA ALA A 141 -0.58 11.82 11.49
C ALA A 141 -1.04 12.61 10.27
N PHE A 142 -0.44 12.36 9.11
CA PHE A 142 -0.82 13.04 7.86
C PHE A 142 -2.25 12.72 7.45
N ARG A 143 -2.63 11.43 7.51
CA ARG A 143 -3.99 10.98 7.21
C ARG A 143 -4.99 11.66 8.14
N ASP A 144 -4.74 11.61 9.45
CA ASP A 144 -5.66 12.15 10.46
C ASP A 144 -5.78 13.66 10.34
N TYR A 145 -4.67 14.34 10.04
CA TYR A 145 -4.67 15.78 9.81
C TYR A 145 -5.58 16.15 8.64
N LEU A 146 -5.46 15.45 7.51
CA LEU A 146 -6.32 15.71 6.34
C LEU A 146 -7.79 15.41 6.62
N ARG A 147 -8.07 14.37 7.40
CA ARG A 147 -9.45 14.04 7.79
C ARG A 147 -10.07 15.12 8.67
N GLU A 148 -9.27 15.75 9.53
CA GLU A 148 -9.73 16.79 10.47
C GLU A 148 -9.75 18.19 9.84
N HIS A 149 -9.09 18.37 8.70
CA HIS A 149 -8.96 19.66 8.03
C HIS A 149 -9.38 19.59 6.56
N PRO A 150 -10.71 19.54 6.29
CA PRO A 150 -11.20 19.40 4.90
C PRO A 150 -10.71 20.50 3.96
N GLU A 151 -10.51 21.72 4.43
CA GLU A 151 -9.99 22.81 3.65
C GLU A 151 -8.55 22.57 3.19
N ILE A 152 -7.72 21.98 4.05
CA ILE A 152 -6.34 21.60 3.73
C ILE A 152 -6.33 20.41 2.77
N ALA A 153 -7.22 19.44 3.00
CA ALA A 153 -7.38 18.31 2.09
C ALA A 153 -7.73 18.78 0.69
N SER A 154 -8.62 19.76 0.57
CA SER A 154 -9.01 20.34 -0.72
C SER A 154 -7.82 21.04 -1.41
N GLN A 155 -6.99 21.76 -0.65
CA GLN A 155 -5.77 22.37 -1.19
C GLN A 155 -4.77 21.31 -1.66
N TYR A 156 -4.60 20.25 -0.91
CA TYR A 156 -3.75 19.11 -1.26
C TYR A 156 -4.22 18.45 -2.56
N GLU A 157 -5.54 18.25 -2.69
CA GLU A 157 -6.13 17.71 -3.91
C GLU A 157 -5.81 18.60 -5.12
N SER A 158 -5.93 19.92 -4.98
CA SER A 158 -5.64 20.88 -6.05
C SER A 158 -4.21 20.80 -6.52
N LEU A 159 -3.27 20.58 -5.62
CA LEU A 159 -1.84 20.44 -5.96
C LEU A 159 -1.55 19.17 -6.77
N LYS A 160 -2.37 18.13 -6.64
CA LYS A 160 -2.21 16.88 -7.39
C LYS A 160 -2.74 16.96 -8.82
N LYS A 161 -3.65 17.88 -9.04
CA LYS A 161 -4.25 18.10 -10.36
C LYS A 161 -3.36 19.03 -11.18
#